data_402753fa0b582804ac3bbd1d1a6d364b
#
_entry.id   402753fa0b582804ac3bbd1d1a6d364b
#
_cell.length_a   1.000
_cell.length_b   1.000
_cell.length_c   1.000
_cell.angle_alpha   90.00
_cell.angle_beta   90.00
_cell.angle_gamma   90.00
#
_symmetry.space_group_name_H-M   'P 1'
#
loop_
_entity.id
_entity.type
_entity.pdbx_description
1 polymer ?
#
loop_
_entity_poly.entity_id
_entity_poly.type
_entity_poly.pdbx_seq_one_letter_code
_entity_poly.pdbx_strand_id
1 'polypeptide(L)'
;PYITADDLTLRHYAADVLEGAQLLARLCGAAHIIVGVEDNKPEAIQALQALLTVIADSEPLASVTLKIIETRYPSGGERQLIKKLLNREVPSGGLPADIGVLCHNPGTLLAALQAVRDGLPLVARVVTLTGDAITQPGNYWVRVGTSVDALLAQVGVDDEQLHQVVVGGPMMGTPLTSLEAPVTKTTNCLIAATKEELPPAPAEAPCIRCGACESVCPAQLLPQQLHWYARAENDAALEAHHLFDCIECGACSYVCPSAIPLVQDYRSSKQRIRHKRIETAKAEHAKHRFEFRQARLVREEAEKKARRQARLAQQQSASSDATGTQTAPVADLRSLRIAQTAAKAAVRKAEKVLARAAAQDPQQRHDDLETQLATAQENLKAAEARLAEARAASEQKEAP
;
A
#
# COMPACT_ATOMS: atom_id res chain seq x y z
N PRO A 1 -8.25 -29.44 -8.31
CA PRO A 1 -8.83 -30.02 -9.56
C PRO A 1 -8.48 -29.12 -10.77
N TYR A 2 -8.44 -29.70 -11.95
CA TYR A 2 -8.13 -29.09 -13.26
C TYR A 2 -6.68 -28.60 -13.45
N ILE A 3 -6.04 -28.04 -12.42
CA ILE A 3 -4.71 -27.39 -12.54
C ILE A 3 -3.61 -28.45 -12.54
N THR A 4 -2.87 -28.55 -13.65
CA THR A 4 -1.76 -29.50 -13.81
C THR A 4 -0.43 -28.82 -14.12
N ALA A 5 -0.39 -27.50 -14.16
CA ALA A 5 0.81 -26.72 -14.51
C ALA A 5 1.99 -27.01 -13.56
N ASP A 6 1.77 -27.10 -12.24
CA ASP A 6 2.83 -27.34 -11.26
C ASP A 6 3.29 -28.82 -11.31
N ASP A 7 2.36 -29.77 -11.50
CA ASP A 7 2.67 -31.19 -11.69
C ASP A 7 3.58 -31.39 -12.91
N LEU A 8 3.21 -30.80 -14.05
CA LEU A 8 4.00 -30.89 -15.29
C LEU A 8 5.37 -30.22 -15.14
N THR A 9 5.41 -29.09 -14.44
CA THR A 9 6.68 -28.42 -14.12
C THR A 9 7.59 -29.33 -13.30
N LEU A 10 7.07 -30.04 -12.32
CA LEU A 10 7.86 -31.02 -11.55
C LEU A 10 8.27 -32.26 -12.35
N ARG A 11 7.46 -32.70 -13.32
CA ARG A 11 7.82 -33.84 -14.18
C ARG A 11 8.98 -33.52 -15.12
N HIS A 12 8.97 -32.33 -15.74
CA HIS A 12 9.90 -32.00 -16.82
C HIS A 12 11.05 -31.08 -16.40
N TYR A 13 10.88 -30.33 -15.32
CA TYR A 13 11.85 -29.34 -14.83
C TYR A 13 12.27 -29.59 -13.37
N ALA A 14 12.15 -30.85 -12.89
CA ALA A 14 12.45 -31.18 -11.49
C ALA A 14 13.87 -30.74 -11.09
N ALA A 15 14.87 -30.94 -11.94
CA ALA A 15 16.25 -30.51 -11.67
C ALA A 15 16.36 -28.98 -11.49
N ASP A 16 15.78 -28.21 -12.42
CA ASP A 16 15.79 -26.76 -12.35
C ASP A 16 15.00 -26.24 -11.13
N VAL A 17 13.88 -26.88 -10.78
CA VAL A 17 13.10 -26.54 -9.59
C VAL A 17 13.91 -26.76 -8.31
N LEU A 18 14.62 -27.89 -8.20
CA LEU A 18 15.49 -28.19 -7.04
C LEU A 18 16.70 -27.25 -6.97
N GLU A 19 17.32 -26.93 -8.09
CA GLU A 19 18.42 -25.94 -8.18
C GLU A 19 17.92 -24.54 -7.75
N GLY A 20 16.74 -24.13 -8.22
CA GLY A 20 16.07 -22.90 -7.80
C GLY A 20 15.74 -22.86 -6.31
N ALA A 21 15.33 -24.01 -5.74
CA ALA A 21 15.10 -24.14 -4.31
C ALA A 21 16.40 -24.00 -3.50
N GLN A 22 17.51 -24.60 -3.96
CA GLN A 22 18.84 -24.44 -3.35
C GLN A 22 19.33 -22.99 -3.42
N LEU A 23 19.09 -22.32 -4.56
CA LEU A 23 19.41 -20.89 -4.74
C LEU A 23 18.68 -20.03 -3.69
N LEU A 24 17.35 -20.21 -3.54
CA LEU A 24 16.58 -19.46 -2.56
C LEU A 24 16.95 -19.84 -1.13
N ALA A 25 17.20 -21.10 -0.83
CA ALA A 25 17.67 -21.54 0.48
C ALA A 25 18.98 -20.85 0.87
N ARG A 26 19.93 -20.71 -0.07
CA ARG A 26 21.17 -19.97 0.14
C ARG A 26 20.94 -18.49 0.44
N LEU A 27 20.03 -17.84 -0.28
CA LEU A 27 19.71 -16.43 -0.09
C LEU A 27 19.04 -16.15 1.27
N CYS A 28 18.22 -17.09 1.73
CA CYS A 28 17.50 -16.97 3.02
C CYS A 28 18.26 -17.57 4.21
N GLY A 29 19.36 -18.28 3.98
CA GLY A 29 20.08 -19.03 5.02
C GLY A 29 19.30 -20.26 5.53
N ALA A 30 18.41 -20.83 4.71
CA ALA A 30 17.63 -22.01 5.08
C ALA A 30 18.50 -23.30 4.99
N ALA A 31 18.47 -24.10 6.05
CA ALA A 31 19.23 -25.36 6.10
C ALA A 31 18.44 -26.56 5.51
N HIS A 32 17.13 -26.43 5.38
CA HIS A 32 16.25 -27.53 4.96
C HIS A 32 15.27 -27.07 3.89
N ILE A 33 15.09 -27.92 2.87
CA ILE A 33 14.09 -27.80 1.82
C ILE A 33 13.16 -28.99 1.94
N ILE A 34 11.86 -28.76 2.02
CA ILE A 34 10.85 -29.81 2.04
C ILE A 34 9.97 -29.65 0.81
N VAL A 35 9.97 -30.65 -0.05
CA VAL A 35 9.11 -30.71 -1.23
C VAL A 35 7.87 -31.53 -0.88
N GLY A 36 6.71 -30.88 -0.79
CA GLY A 36 5.42 -31.55 -0.56
C GLY A 36 4.73 -31.85 -1.88
N VAL A 37 4.44 -33.10 -2.16
CA VAL A 37 3.76 -33.53 -3.39
C VAL A 37 2.57 -34.44 -3.02
N GLU A 38 1.44 -34.22 -3.67
CA GLU A 38 0.25 -35.06 -3.47
C GLU A 38 0.45 -36.47 -4.04
N ASP A 39 -0.12 -37.48 -3.38
CA ASP A 39 -0.01 -38.89 -3.74
C ASP A 39 -0.58 -39.25 -5.11
N ASN A 40 -1.47 -38.41 -5.67
CA ASN A 40 -2.02 -38.54 -7.00
C ASN A 40 -1.10 -38.03 -8.13
N LYS A 41 0.18 -37.72 -7.83
CA LYS A 41 1.18 -37.22 -8.77
C LYS A 41 2.38 -38.18 -8.91
N PRO A 42 2.17 -39.45 -9.30
CA PRO A 42 3.21 -40.47 -9.28
C PRO A 42 4.42 -40.14 -10.15
N GLU A 43 4.21 -39.52 -11.32
CA GLU A 43 5.30 -39.19 -12.26
C GLU A 43 6.19 -38.05 -11.70
N ALA A 44 5.60 -37.02 -11.09
CA ALA A 44 6.38 -35.97 -10.42
C ALA A 44 7.16 -36.51 -9.21
N ILE A 45 6.54 -37.41 -8.43
CA ILE A 45 7.19 -38.09 -7.31
C ILE A 45 8.39 -38.88 -7.81
N GLN A 46 8.22 -39.67 -8.88
CA GLN A 46 9.27 -40.50 -9.47
C GLN A 46 10.42 -39.66 -10.02
N ALA A 47 10.13 -38.57 -10.72
CA ALA A 47 11.13 -37.61 -11.23
C ALA A 47 11.95 -37.00 -10.08
N LEU A 48 11.31 -36.58 -9.01
CA LEU A 48 11.99 -36.04 -7.82
C LEU A 48 12.83 -37.10 -7.10
N GLN A 49 12.31 -38.31 -6.87
CA GLN A 49 13.03 -39.41 -6.24
C GLN A 49 14.29 -39.76 -7.00
N ALA A 50 14.23 -39.87 -8.33
CA ALA A 50 15.39 -40.15 -9.16
C ALA A 50 16.50 -39.09 -9.01
N LEU A 51 16.12 -37.81 -8.93
CA LEU A 51 17.10 -36.74 -8.71
C LEU A 51 17.67 -36.72 -7.28
N LEU A 52 16.86 -37.00 -6.28
CA LEU A 52 17.32 -37.04 -4.88
C LEU A 52 18.35 -38.11 -4.63
N THR A 53 18.29 -39.24 -5.33
CA THR A 53 19.35 -40.28 -5.25
C THR A 53 20.68 -39.80 -5.78
N VAL A 54 20.67 -38.98 -6.86
CA VAL A 54 21.89 -38.38 -7.45
C VAL A 54 22.44 -37.25 -6.56
N ILE A 55 21.55 -36.43 -5.99
CA ILE A 55 21.95 -35.31 -5.14
C ILE A 55 22.48 -35.78 -3.78
N ALA A 56 22.06 -36.95 -3.30
CA ALA A 56 22.55 -37.51 -2.04
C ALA A 56 24.08 -37.76 -2.03
N ASP A 57 24.66 -38.00 -3.20
CA ASP A 57 26.09 -38.15 -3.39
C ASP A 57 26.87 -36.83 -3.52
N SER A 58 26.16 -35.71 -3.64
CA SER A 58 26.72 -34.36 -3.64
C SER A 58 26.47 -33.72 -2.27
N GLU A 59 27.33 -32.76 -1.88
CA GLU A 59 27.11 -31.98 -0.65
C GLU A 59 26.18 -30.78 -0.98
N PRO A 60 24.84 -30.92 -0.87
CA PRO A 60 23.92 -29.82 -1.15
C PRO A 60 24.02 -28.75 -0.06
N LEU A 61 23.85 -27.48 -0.43
CA LEU A 61 23.86 -26.34 0.51
C LEU A 61 22.76 -26.46 1.59
N ALA A 62 21.61 -27.01 1.21
CA ALA A 62 20.50 -27.32 2.10
C ALA A 62 20.01 -28.75 1.86
N SER A 63 19.68 -29.46 2.93
CA SER A 63 19.14 -30.81 2.82
C SER A 63 17.76 -30.80 2.17
N VAL A 64 17.52 -31.68 1.21
CA VAL A 64 16.23 -31.80 0.51
C VAL A 64 15.50 -33.04 0.97
N THR A 65 14.24 -32.88 1.38
CA THR A 65 13.36 -33.99 1.77
C THR A 65 12.08 -33.95 0.94
N LEU A 66 11.74 -35.06 0.30
CA LEU A 66 10.45 -35.24 -0.37
C LEU A 66 9.44 -35.81 0.62
N LYS A 67 8.30 -35.16 0.79
CA LYS A 67 7.17 -35.66 1.59
C LYS A 67 5.95 -35.83 0.70
N ILE A 68 5.46 -37.06 0.62
CA ILE A 68 4.21 -37.38 -0.08
C ILE A 68 3.06 -37.12 0.88
N ILE A 69 2.08 -36.36 0.43
CA ILE A 69 0.91 -35.97 1.22
C ILE A 69 -0.36 -36.49 0.54
N GLU A 70 -1.36 -36.81 1.35
CA GLU A 70 -2.68 -37.20 0.87
C GLU A 70 -3.31 -36.10 0.04
N THR A 71 -3.86 -36.43 -1.12
CA THR A 71 -4.64 -35.54 -1.97
C THR A 71 -5.94 -35.16 -1.29
N ARG A 72 -6.00 -33.94 -0.77
CA ARG A 72 -7.20 -33.40 -0.11
C ARG A 72 -7.27 -31.90 -0.29
N TYR A 73 -8.32 -31.43 -0.95
CA TYR A 73 -8.54 -29.99 -1.09
C TYR A 73 -8.87 -29.35 0.27
N PRO A 74 -8.28 -28.22 0.65
CA PRO A 74 -7.25 -27.41 -0.01
C PRO A 74 -5.82 -27.61 0.59
N SER A 75 -5.31 -28.84 0.66
CA SER A 75 -3.97 -29.14 1.23
C SER A 75 -2.81 -28.33 0.62
N GLY A 76 -2.96 -27.88 -0.63
CA GLY A 76 -1.98 -27.04 -1.31
C GLY A 76 -1.98 -25.57 -0.87
N GLY A 77 -2.90 -25.13 -0.03
CA GLY A 77 -2.85 -23.80 0.56
C GLY A 77 -1.63 -23.67 1.50
N GLU A 78 -0.92 -22.53 1.44
CA GLU A 78 0.35 -22.31 2.16
C GLU A 78 0.28 -22.72 3.64
N ARG A 79 -0.68 -22.21 4.40
CA ARG A 79 -0.84 -22.49 5.84
C ARG A 79 -1.17 -23.93 6.12
N GLN A 80 -2.01 -24.55 5.28
CA GLN A 80 -2.42 -25.96 5.39
C GLN A 80 -1.25 -26.89 5.06
N LEU A 81 -0.47 -26.55 4.04
CA LEU A 81 0.72 -27.30 3.66
C LEU A 81 1.77 -27.26 4.76
N ILE A 82 2.06 -26.09 5.32
CA ILE A 82 2.99 -25.92 6.44
C ILE A 82 2.55 -26.76 7.65
N LYS A 83 1.28 -26.71 8.03
CA LYS A 83 0.73 -27.53 9.12
C LYS A 83 0.91 -29.03 8.84
N LYS A 84 0.61 -29.47 7.60
CA LYS A 84 0.69 -30.88 7.21
C LYS A 84 2.13 -31.40 7.15
N LEU A 85 3.08 -30.59 6.67
CA LEU A 85 4.47 -30.96 6.52
C LEU A 85 5.29 -30.86 7.82
N LEU A 86 5.03 -29.82 8.63
CA LEU A 86 5.85 -29.46 9.80
C LEU A 86 5.14 -29.65 11.13
N ASN A 87 3.84 -29.92 11.13
CA ASN A 87 2.97 -29.92 12.32
C ASN A 87 3.06 -28.61 13.13
N ARG A 88 3.25 -27.49 12.42
CA ARG A 88 3.32 -26.13 12.98
C ARG A 88 2.25 -25.25 12.34
N GLU A 89 1.64 -24.38 13.11
CA GLU A 89 0.65 -23.43 12.61
C GLU A 89 1.27 -22.03 12.47
N VAL A 90 0.91 -21.37 11.38
CA VAL A 90 1.23 -19.94 11.20
C VAL A 90 0.27 -19.14 12.09
N PRO A 91 0.77 -18.24 12.96
CA PRO A 91 -0.08 -17.47 13.85
C PRO A 91 -1.14 -16.66 13.09
N SER A 92 -2.29 -16.40 13.74
CA SER A 92 -3.32 -15.53 13.18
C SER A 92 -2.76 -14.12 12.92
N GLY A 93 -2.99 -13.58 11.72
CA GLY A 93 -2.42 -12.30 11.28
C GLY A 93 -0.92 -12.33 10.98
N GLY A 94 -0.21 -13.43 11.27
CA GLY A 94 1.21 -13.61 11.02
C GLY A 94 1.53 -14.15 9.62
N LEU A 95 2.83 -14.19 9.31
CA LEU A 95 3.40 -14.73 8.08
C LEU A 95 4.13 -16.05 8.36
N PRO A 96 4.29 -16.95 7.37
CA PRO A 96 5.14 -18.13 7.51
C PRO A 96 6.57 -17.81 7.98
N ALA A 97 7.11 -16.67 7.57
CA ALA A 97 8.43 -16.19 7.99
C ALA A 97 8.55 -16.00 9.52
N ASP A 98 7.47 -15.68 10.22
CA ASP A 98 7.46 -15.51 11.68
C ASP A 98 7.76 -16.83 12.42
N ILE A 99 7.53 -17.94 11.74
CA ILE A 99 7.89 -19.29 12.24
C ILE A 99 9.11 -19.88 11.53
N GLY A 100 9.87 -19.04 10.78
CA GLY A 100 11.09 -19.45 10.09
C GLY A 100 10.84 -20.34 8.87
N VAL A 101 9.72 -20.16 8.18
CA VAL A 101 9.32 -20.94 7.00
C VAL A 101 9.02 -20.00 5.83
N LEU A 102 9.46 -20.40 4.63
CA LEU A 102 9.04 -19.79 3.36
C LEU A 102 8.42 -20.89 2.48
N CYS A 103 7.34 -20.55 1.79
CA CYS A 103 6.65 -21.46 0.89
C CYS A 103 6.64 -20.89 -0.54
N HIS A 104 6.99 -21.70 -1.51
CA HIS A 104 7.04 -21.31 -2.92
C HIS A 104 6.45 -22.41 -3.81
N ASN A 105 5.79 -21.98 -4.89
CA ASN A 105 5.34 -22.89 -5.94
C ASN A 105 6.50 -23.27 -6.85
N PRO A 106 6.48 -24.48 -7.48
CA PRO A 106 7.50 -24.93 -8.42
C PRO A 106 7.80 -23.92 -9.54
N GLY A 107 6.76 -23.31 -10.10
CA GLY A 107 6.91 -22.28 -11.14
C GLY A 107 7.66 -21.03 -10.67
N THR A 108 7.59 -20.69 -9.39
CA THR A 108 8.34 -19.56 -8.81
C THR A 108 9.82 -19.91 -8.69
N LEU A 109 10.15 -21.14 -8.25
CA LEU A 109 11.52 -21.63 -8.14
C LEU A 109 12.20 -21.70 -9.50
N LEU A 110 11.50 -22.23 -10.51
CA LEU A 110 11.97 -22.26 -11.89
C LEU A 110 12.25 -20.87 -12.44
N ALA A 111 11.33 -19.93 -12.24
CA ALA A 111 11.49 -18.55 -12.71
C ALA A 111 12.64 -17.83 -12.00
N ALA A 112 12.83 -18.07 -10.69
CA ALA A 112 13.95 -17.51 -9.93
C ALA A 112 15.29 -18.03 -10.45
N LEU A 113 15.39 -19.32 -10.73
CA LEU A 113 16.60 -19.90 -11.33
C LEU A 113 16.90 -19.31 -12.70
N GLN A 114 15.92 -19.26 -13.58
CA GLN A 114 16.07 -18.69 -14.92
C GLN A 114 16.51 -17.22 -14.88
N ALA A 115 15.99 -16.46 -13.93
CA ALA A 115 16.39 -15.05 -13.76
C ALA A 115 17.87 -14.92 -13.34
N VAL A 116 18.37 -15.79 -12.47
CA VAL A 116 19.74 -15.71 -11.93
C VAL A 116 20.75 -16.41 -12.84
N ARG A 117 20.45 -17.62 -13.32
CA ARG A 117 21.34 -18.43 -14.15
C ARG A 117 21.39 -17.94 -15.59
N ASP A 118 20.21 -17.65 -16.17
CA ASP A 118 20.07 -17.41 -17.61
C ASP A 118 19.81 -15.93 -17.94
N GLY A 119 19.64 -15.07 -16.91
CA GLY A 119 19.31 -13.63 -17.09
C GLY A 119 17.91 -13.39 -17.68
N LEU A 120 17.02 -14.38 -17.63
CA LEU A 120 15.69 -14.33 -18.22
C LEU A 120 14.65 -13.83 -17.20
N PRO A 121 14.03 -12.67 -17.40
CA PRO A 121 12.95 -12.23 -16.53
C PRO A 121 11.69 -13.09 -16.73
N LEU A 122 10.78 -13.10 -15.72
CA LEU A 122 9.51 -13.82 -15.81
C LEU A 122 8.58 -13.15 -16.84
N VAL A 123 8.74 -13.51 -18.11
CA VAL A 123 7.94 -13.04 -19.26
C VAL A 123 7.00 -14.11 -19.81
N ALA A 124 7.17 -15.36 -19.40
CA ALA A 124 6.31 -16.49 -19.77
C ALA A 124 6.19 -17.46 -18.59
N ARG A 125 5.13 -18.23 -18.59
CA ARG A 125 4.88 -19.27 -17.58
C ARG A 125 4.08 -20.43 -18.15
N VAL A 126 4.10 -21.56 -17.47
CA VAL A 126 3.21 -22.68 -17.79
C VAL A 126 1.81 -22.35 -17.29
N VAL A 127 0.82 -22.50 -18.16
CA VAL A 127 -0.61 -22.31 -17.87
C VAL A 127 -1.38 -23.54 -18.32
N THR A 128 -2.23 -24.05 -17.47
CA THR A 128 -3.17 -25.11 -17.82
C THR A 128 -4.37 -24.50 -18.56
N LEU A 129 -4.64 -24.99 -19.76
CA LEU A 129 -5.86 -24.69 -20.54
C LEU A 129 -6.74 -25.94 -20.50
N THR A 130 -7.93 -25.85 -19.96
CA THR A 130 -8.83 -26.99 -19.71
C THR A 130 -10.28 -26.56 -19.70
N GLY A 131 -11.17 -27.51 -19.55
CA GLY A 131 -12.63 -27.33 -19.59
C GLY A 131 -13.23 -28.04 -20.79
N ASP A 132 -14.51 -28.41 -20.66
CA ASP A 132 -15.20 -29.22 -21.67
C ASP A 132 -15.43 -28.49 -23.00
N ALA A 133 -15.32 -27.15 -23.01
CA ALA A 133 -15.42 -26.37 -24.24
C ALA A 133 -14.08 -26.29 -25.02
N ILE A 134 -12.95 -26.81 -24.49
CA ILE A 134 -11.65 -26.79 -25.18
C ILE A 134 -11.43 -28.06 -25.98
N THR A 135 -11.07 -27.92 -27.24
CA THR A 135 -10.77 -29.03 -28.15
C THR A 135 -9.42 -29.69 -27.84
N GLN A 136 -8.40 -28.89 -27.50
CA GLN A 136 -7.03 -29.36 -27.19
C GLN A 136 -6.61 -28.91 -25.79
N PRO A 137 -7.12 -29.55 -24.74
CA PRO A 137 -6.70 -29.24 -23.39
C PRO A 137 -5.24 -29.62 -23.16
N GLY A 138 -4.53 -28.84 -22.32
CA GLY A 138 -3.13 -29.13 -22.04
C GLY A 138 -2.43 -28.03 -21.23
N ASN A 139 -1.11 -28.16 -21.12
CA ASN A 139 -0.28 -27.15 -20.47
C ASN A 139 0.61 -26.47 -21.50
N TYR A 140 0.59 -25.16 -21.50
CA TYR A 140 1.24 -24.35 -22.53
C TYR A 140 2.18 -23.33 -21.89
N TRP A 141 3.32 -23.09 -22.54
CA TRP A 141 4.14 -21.93 -22.22
C TRP A 141 3.47 -20.69 -22.80
N VAL A 142 2.98 -19.83 -21.95
CA VAL A 142 2.22 -18.63 -22.32
C VAL A 142 2.99 -17.38 -21.92
N ARG A 143 3.14 -16.43 -22.85
CA ARG A 143 3.73 -15.12 -22.54
C ARG A 143 2.77 -14.30 -21.69
N VAL A 144 3.29 -13.65 -20.66
CA VAL A 144 2.53 -12.68 -19.87
C VAL A 144 2.09 -11.54 -20.76
N GLY A 145 0.83 -11.16 -20.68
CA GLY A 145 0.21 -10.15 -21.55
C GLY A 145 -0.54 -10.71 -22.76
N THR A 146 -0.43 -12.02 -23.07
CA THR A 146 -1.27 -12.65 -24.11
C THR A 146 -2.72 -12.61 -23.67
N SER A 147 -3.65 -12.19 -24.53
CA SER A 147 -5.07 -12.20 -24.26
C SER A 147 -5.61 -13.63 -24.15
N VAL A 148 -6.60 -13.81 -23.31
CA VAL A 148 -7.26 -15.12 -23.14
C VAL A 148 -7.94 -15.54 -24.45
N ASP A 149 -8.57 -14.62 -25.17
CA ASP A 149 -9.16 -14.85 -26.47
C ASP A 149 -8.17 -15.47 -27.47
N ALA A 150 -6.97 -14.87 -27.61
CA ALA A 150 -5.93 -15.40 -28.50
C ALA A 150 -5.46 -16.81 -28.11
N LEU A 151 -5.41 -17.12 -26.80
CA LEU A 151 -5.06 -18.47 -26.34
C LEU A 151 -6.15 -19.48 -26.64
N LEU A 152 -7.40 -19.11 -26.41
CA LEU A 152 -8.55 -19.98 -26.69
C LEU A 152 -8.69 -20.26 -28.16
N ALA A 153 -8.48 -19.26 -29.04
CA ALA A 153 -8.42 -19.45 -30.48
C ALA A 153 -7.32 -20.42 -30.92
N GLN A 154 -6.15 -20.40 -30.25
CA GLN A 154 -5.04 -21.28 -30.57
C GLN A 154 -5.30 -22.76 -30.22
N VAL A 155 -6.00 -23.03 -29.10
CA VAL A 155 -6.28 -24.40 -28.63
C VAL A 155 -7.59 -24.96 -29.16
N GLY A 156 -8.36 -24.13 -29.82
CA GLY A 156 -9.70 -24.45 -30.31
C GLY A 156 -10.71 -24.46 -29.16
N VAL A 157 -11.73 -23.63 -29.28
CA VAL A 157 -12.87 -23.57 -28.36
C VAL A 157 -14.15 -23.77 -29.15
N ASP A 158 -15.07 -24.52 -28.60
CA ASP A 158 -16.41 -24.63 -29.09
C ASP A 158 -17.23 -23.44 -28.55
N ASP A 159 -17.35 -22.39 -29.37
CA ASP A 159 -18.03 -21.14 -29.00
C ASP A 159 -19.53 -21.35 -28.72
N GLU A 160 -20.15 -22.40 -29.29
CA GLU A 160 -21.56 -22.70 -29.05
C GLU A 160 -21.78 -23.31 -27.65
N GLN A 161 -20.82 -24.06 -27.16
CA GLN A 161 -20.86 -24.71 -25.86
C GLN A 161 -20.19 -23.86 -24.75
N LEU A 162 -19.40 -22.89 -25.10
CA LEU A 162 -18.69 -22.05 -24.14
C LEU A 162 -19.70 -21.24 -23.28
N HIS A 163 -19.78 -21.59 -22.01
CA HIS A 163 -20.61 -20.84 -21.05
C HIS A 163 -19.84 -19.75 -20.33
N GLN A 164 -18.66 -20.07 -19.82
CA GLN A 164 -17.81 -19.11 -19.11
C GLN A 164 -16.34 -19.55 -19.10
N VAL A 165 -15.45 -18.57 -18.96
CA VAL A 165 -14.01 -18.81 -18.74
C VAL A 165 -13.65 -18.40 -17.32
N VAL A 166 -13.02 -19.32 -16.57
CA VAL A 166 -12.58 -19.08 -15.19
C VAL A 166 -11.06 -19.02 -15.14
N VAL A 167 -10.51 -17.96 -14.53
CA VAL A 167 -9.06 -17.85 -14.24
C VAL A 167 -8.80 -18.49 -12.89
N GLY A 168 -7.94 -19.51 -12.85
CA GLY A 168 -7.65 -20.30 -11.66
C GLY A 168 -8.48 -21.57 -11.58
N GLY A 169 -8.59 -22.12 -10.36
CA GLY A 169 -9.34 -23.36 -10.13
C GLY A 169 -10.84 -23.14 -9.99
N PRO A 170 -11.67 -24.22 -10.07
CA PRO A 170 -13.13 -24.11 -10.05
C PRO A 170 -13.68 -23.60 -8.71
N MET A 171 -12.92 -23.75 -7.61
CA MET A 171 -13.36 -23.37 -6.26
C MET A 171 -12.98 -21.94 -5.87
N MET A 172 -11.79 -21.47 -6.29
CA MET A 172 -11.24 -20.16 -5.91
C MET A 172 -11.09 -19.21 -7.09
N GLY A 173 -11.25 -19.71 -8.31
CA GLY A 173 -11.08 -18.94 -9.54
C GLY A 173 -12.12 -17.83 -9.67
N THR A 174 -11.85 -16.95 -10.63
CA THR A 174 -12.73 -15.81 -10.92
C THR A 174 -13.21 -15.92 -12.36
N PRO A 175 -14.51 -15.90 -12.61
CA PRO A 175 -15.03 -15.88 -13.97
C PRO A 175 -14.63 -14.57 -14.66
N LEU A 176 -14.23 -14.65 -15.92
CA LEU A 176 -13.90 -13.50 -16.74
C LEU A 176 -15.16 -12.85 -17.29
N THR A 177 -15.16 -11.53 -17.28
CA THR A 177 -16.21 -10.71 -17.93
C THR A 177 -15.84 -10.35 -19.36
N SER A 178 -14.55 -10.44 -19.73
CA SER A 178 -14.04 -10.18 -21.07
C SER A 178 -12.87 -11.13 -21.37
N LEU A 179 -12.86 -11.71 -22.55
CA LEU A 179 -11.77 -12.56 -23.02
C LEU A 179 -10.54 -11.76 -23.49
N GLU A 180 -10.65 -10.45 -23.66
CA GLU A 180 -9.51 -9.56 -23.91
C GLU A 180 -8.56 -9.44 -22.71
N ALA A 181 -8.99 -9.93 -21.54
CA ALA A 181 -8.16 -9.92 -20.34
C ALA A 181 -6.83 -10.63 -20.59
N PRO A 182 -5.68 -10.02 -20.18
CA PRO A 182 -4.37 -10.62 -20.43
C PRO A 182 -4.05 -11.68 -19.38
N VAL A 183 -3.27 -12.69 -19.79
CA VAL A 183 -2.59 -13.59 -18.85
C VAL A 183 -1.60 -12.81 -18.03
N THR A 184 -1.67 -12.98 -16.73
CA THR A 184 -0.80 -12.31 -15.73
C THR A 184 0.23 -13.29 -15.18
N LYS A 185 1.19 -12.77 -14.40
CA LYS A 185 2.19 -13.61 -13.69
C LYS A 185 1.57 -14.61 -12.72
N THR A 186 0.35 -14.39 -12.26
CA THR A 186 -0.36 -15.26 -11.32
C THR A 186 -1.33 -16.24 -11.99
N THR A 187 -1.60 -16.09 -13.29
CA THR A 187 -2.50 -16.95 -14.04
C THR A 187 -1.86 -18.32 -14.25
N ASN A 188 -2.34 -19.36 -13.59
CA ASN A 188 -1.85 -20.73 -13.69
C ASN A 188 -2.80 -21.69 -14.42
N CYS A 189 -4.06 -21.29 -14.57
CA CYS A 189 -5.09 -22.11 -15.23
C CYS A 189 -6.16 -21.20 -15.83
N LEU A 190 -6.69 -21.63 -16.98
CA LEU A 190 -7.92 -21.13 -17.60
C LEU A 190 -8.84 -22.33 -17.84
N ILE A 191 -10.06 -22.24 -17.32
CA ILE A 191 -11.11 -23.26 -17.50
C ILE A 191 -12.15 -22.66 -18.44
N ALA A 192 -12.23 -23.14 -19.67
CA ALA A 192 -13.31 -22.80 -20.60
C ALA A 192 -14.41 -23.82 -20.43
N ALA A 193 -15.38 -23.49 -19.60
CA ALA A 193 -16.38 -24.42 -19.14
C ALA A 193 -17.67 -24.35 -19.95
N THR A 194 -18.30 -25.50 -20.14
CA THR A 194 -19.68 -25.62 -20.61
C THR A 194 -20.66 -25.33 -19.47
N LYS A 195 -21.92 -25.18 -19.80
CA LYS A 195 -22.99 -24.97 -18.82
C LYS A 195 -23.26 -26.20 -17.96
N GLU A 196 -22.96 -27.38 -18.47
CA GLU A 196 -23.07 -28.66 -17.74
C GLU A 196 -21.91 -28.83 -16.75
N GLU A 197 -20.72 -28.46 -17.15
CA GLU A 197 -19.50 -28.55 -16.32
C GLU A 197 -19.54 -27.56 -15.14
N LEU A 198 -19.88 -26.31 -15.39
CA LEU A 198 -20.05 -25.26 -14.37
C LEU A 198 -21.44 -24.63 -14.49
N PRO A 199 -22.49 -25.29 -13.95
CA PRO A 199 -23.82 -24.76 -14.04
C PRO A 199 -23.97 -23.44 -13.27
N PRO A 200 -24.93 -22.59 -13.69
CA PRO A 200 -25.27 -21.39 -12.94
C PRO A 200 -25.59 -21.72 -11.48
N ALA A 201 -25.11 -20.89 -10.57
CA ALA A 201 -25.41 -21.10 -9.15
C ALA A 201 -26.93 -21.12 -8.91
N PRO A 202 -27.44 -22.08 -8.12
CA PRO A 202 -28.83 -22.09 -7.72
C PRO A 202 -29.17 -20.85 -6.89
N ALA A 203 -30.47 -20.54 -6.82
CA ALA A 203 -30.95 -19.44 -6.00
C ALA A 203 -30.61 -19.66 -4.52
N GLU A 204 -30.13 -18.60 -3.85
CA GLU A 204 -29.84 -18.63 -2.42
C GLU A 204 -31.14 -18.91 -1.62
N ALA A 205 -31.06 -19.88 -0.71
CA ALA A 205 -32.12 -20.20 0.24
C ALA A 205 -31.66 -19.88 1.69
N PRO A 206 -32.61 -19.72 2.62
CA PRO A 206 -32.27 -19.49 4.03
C PRO A 206 -31.42 -20.61 4.63
N CYS A 207 -30.49 -20.25 5.53
CA CYS A 207 -29.62 -21.20 6.22
C CYS A 207 -30.44 -22.15 7.09
N ILE A 208 -30.31 -23.46 6.85
CA ILE A 208 -30.98 -24.53 7.63
C ILE A 208 -30.18 -25.00 8.85
N ARG A 209 -29.02 -24.39 9.13
CA ARG A 209 -28.14 -24.72 10.26
C ARG A 209 -27.64 -26.16 10.29
N CYS A 210 -27.38 -26.78 9.14
CA CYS A 210 -26.94 -28.18 9.03
C CYS A 210 -25.51 -28.45 9.52
N GLY A 211 -24.66 -27.42 9.69
CA GLY A 211 -23.27 -27.57 10.16
C GLY A 211 -22.26 -28.02 9.09
N ALA A 212 -22.69 -28.41 7.88
CA ALA A 212 -21.79 -28.94 6.86
C ALA A 212 -20.62 -27.99 6.51
N CYS A 213 -20.86 -26.69 6.52
CA CYS A 213 -19.82 -25.68 6.23
C CYS A 213 -18.69 -25.62 7.27
N GLU A 214 -18.99 -25.93 8.55
CA GLU A 214 -18.01 -26.01 9.63
C GLU A 214 -17.13 -27.25 9.49
N SER A 215 -17.74 -28.41 9.23
CA SER A 215 -17.02 -29.70 9.12
C SER A 215 -15.96 -29.72 8.02
N VAL A 216 -16.13 -28.92 6.95
CA VAL A 216 -15.18 -28.86 5.83
C VAL A 216 -14.20 -27.69 5.92
N CYS A 217 -14.31 -26.83 6.93
CA CYS A 217 -13.47 -25.64 7.04
C CYS A 217 -12.01 -26.02 7.43
N PRO A 218 -11.02 -25.78 6.54
CA PRO A 218 -9.62 -26.13 6.82
C PRO A 218 -8.97 -25.25 7.90
N ALA A 219 -9.55 -24.08 8.16
CA ALA A 219 -9.12 -23.15 9.20
C ALA A 219 -9.96 -23.28 10.49
N GLN A 220 -10.84 -24.29 10.58
CA GLN A 220 -11.68 -24.56 11.75
C GLN A 220 -12.50 -23.36 12.22
N LEU A 221 -12.96 -22.55 11.27
CA LEU A 221 -13.82 -21.40 11.54
C LEU A 221 -15.29 -21.84 11.67
N LEU A 222 -16.13 -20.92 12.10
CA LEU A 222 -17.59 -21.08 12.14
C LEU A 222 -18.26 -20.33 10.98
N PRO A 223 -18.32 -20.88 9.76
CA PRO A 223 -18.78 -20.16 8.57
C PRO A 223 -20.19 -19.61 8.70
N GLN A 224 -21.10 -20.37 9.34
CA GLN A 224 -22.46 -19.88 9.58
C GLN A 224 -22.50 -18.62 10.46
N GLN A 225 -21.67 -18.53 11.50
CA GLN A 225 -21.61 -17.36 12.36
C GLN A 225 -21.04 -16.16 11.61
N LEU A 226 -19.95 -16.39 10.87
CA LEU A 226 -19.34 -15.39 10.01
C LEU A 226 -20.34 -14.85 8.98
N HIS A 227 -21.17 -15.72 8.39
CA HIS A 227 -22.23 -15.30 7.47
C HIS A 227 -23.23 -14.34 8.12
N TRP A 228 -23.73 -14.67 9.31
CA TRP A 228 -24.67 -13.80 10.02
C TRP A 228 -24.08 -12.45 10.37
N TYR A 229 -22.84 -12.42 10.86
CA TYR A 229 -22.14 -11.17 11.17
C TYR A 229 -21.80 -10.37 9.90
N ALA A 230 -21.49 -11.05 8.79
CA ALA A 230 -21.26 -10.39 7.50
C ALA A 230 -22.50 -9.68 6.99
N ARG A 231 -23.66 -10.36 7.05
CA ARG A 231 -24.97 -9.78 6.66
C ARG A 231 -25.44 -8.67 7.60
N ALA A 232 -25.08 -8.74 8.89
CA ALA A 232 -25.36 -7.70 9.86
C ALA A 232 -24.31 -6.56 9.85
N GLU A 233 -23.30 -6.62 8.99
CA GLU A 233 -22.16 -5.67 8.93
C GLU A 233 -21.46 -5.44 10.29
N ASN A 234 -21.48 -6.45 11.15
CA ASN A 234 -20.86 -6.38 12.47
C ASN A 234 -19.34 -6.70 12.38
N ASP A 235 -18.56 -5.70 12.04
CA ASP A 235 -17.10 -5.83 11.84
C ASP A 235 -16.39 -6.36 13.09
N ALA A 236 -16.78 -5.91 14.29
CA ALA A 236 -16.16 -6.33 15.54
C ALA A 236 -16.38 -7.83 15.82
N ALA A 237 -17.59 -8.34 15.58
CA ALA A 237 -17.88 -9.76 15.72
C ALA A 237 -17.14 -10.60 14.67
N LEU A 238 -17.04 -10.12 13.43
CA LEU A 238 -16.27 -10.78 12.38
C LEU A 238 -14.79 -10.92 12.74
N GLU A 239 -14.19 -9.88 13.30
CA GLU A 239 -12.80 -9.92 13.76
C GLU A 239 -12.63 -10.85 14.98
N ALA A 240 -13.55 -10.81 15.93
CA ALA A 240 -13.55 -11.70 17.09
C ALA A 240 -13.71 -13.18 16.72
N HIS A 241 -14.37 -13.48 15.59
CA HIS A 241 -14.52 -14.83 15.03
C HIS A 241 -13.48 -15.15 13.94
N HIS A 242 -12.36 -14.44 13.94
CA HIS A 242 -11.19 -14.72 13.11
C HIS A 242 -11.48 -14.74 11.60
N LEU A 243 -12.34 -13.83 11.09
CA LEU A 243 -12.63 -13.73 9.67
C LEU A 243 -11.37 -13.70 8.79
N PHE A 244 -10.30 -13.05 9.25
CA PHE A 244 -9.06 -12.91 8.49
C PHE A 244 -8.23 -14.19 8.37
N ASP A 245 -8.53 -15.23 9.16
CA ASP A 245 -7.92 -16.55 9.02
C ASP A 245 -8.61 -17.41 7.96
N CYS A 246 -9.77 -16.99 7.45
CA CYS A 246 -10.41 -17.60 6.30
C CYS A 246 -9.52 -17.47 5.06
N ILE A 247 -9.16 -18.60 4.43
CA ILE A 247 -8.33 -18.65 3.21
C ILE A 247 -9.15 -18.55 1.91
N GLU A 248 -10.48 -18.35 2.02
CA GLU A 248 -11.40 -18.19 0.88
C GLU A 248 -11.41 -19.38 -0.08
N CYS A 249 -11.17 -20.57 0.42
CA CYS A 249 -11.04 -21.79 -0.38
C CYS A 249 -12.35 -22.28 -1.06
N GLY A 250 -13.49 -21.74 -0.69
CA GLY A 250 -14.76 -22.12 -1.31
C GLY A 250 -15.42 -23.39 -0.75
N ALA A 251 -14.74 -24.22 0.02
CA ALA A 251 -15.26 -25.50 0.49
C ALA A 251 -16.59 -25.38 1.24
N CYS A 252 -16.75 -24.36 2.08
CA CYS A 252 -17.98 -24.10 2.83
C CYS A 252 -19.17 -23.72 1.92
N SER A 253 -18.94 -22.94 0.86
CA SER A 253 -19.97 -22.61 -0.13
C SER A 253 -20.35 -23.83 -0.97
N TYR A 254 -19.38 -24.66 -1.34
CA TYR A 254 -19.58 -25.86 -2.14
C TYR A 254 -20.50 -26.88 -1.46
N VAL A 255 -20.34 -27.09 -0.15
CA VAL A 255 -21.16 -28.06 0.60
C VAL A 255 -22.48 -27.47 1.12
N CYS A 256 -22.74 -26.20 0.87
CA CYS A 256 -23.94 -25.54 1.40
C CYS A 256 -25.20 -25.95 0.64
N PRO A 257 -26.15 -26.69 1.26
CA PRO A 257 -27.39 -27.10 0.57
C PRO A 257 -28.32 -25.93 0.26
N SER A 258 -28.11 -24.79 0.94
CA SER A 258 -28.88 -23.57 0.69
C SER A 258 -28.23 -22.63 -0.33
N ALA A 259 -27.16 -23.06 -0.99
CA ALA A 259 -26.43 -22.29 -2.00
C ALA A 259 -26.02 -20.87 -1.55
N ILE A 260 -25.73 -20.70 -0.25
CA ILE A 260 -25.33 -19.40 0.29
C ILE A 260 -23.93 -19.05 -0.20
N PRO A 261 -23.70 -17.85 -0.75
CA PRO A 261 -22.39 -17.43 -1.26
C PRO A 261 -21.44 -16.99 -0.14
N LEU A 262 -21.17 -17.89 0.83
CA LEU A 262 -20.43 -17.61 2.07
C LEU A 262 -19.10 -16.88 1.81
N VAL A 263 -18.32 -17.34 0.83
CA VAL A 263 -17.01 -16.74 0.52
C VAL A 263 -17.15 -15.33 -0.02
N GLN A 264 -18.21 -15.05 -0.78
CA GLN A 264 -18.49 -13.69 -1.29
C GLN A 264 -18.77 -12.73 -0.13
N ASP A 265 -19.58 -13.15 0.84
CA ASP A 265 -19.87 -12.39 2.04
C ASP A 265 -18.57 -12.08 2.83
N TYR A 266 -17.65 -13.06 2.92
CA TYR A 266 -16.38 -12.88 3.61
C TYR A 266 -15.42 -11.97 2.85
N ARG A 267 -15.31 -12.09 1.54
CA ARG A 267 -14.51 -11.21 0.68
C ARG A 267 -14.97 -9.76 0.80
N SER A 268 -16.26 -9.53 0.66
CA SER A 268 -16.89 -8.21 0.81
C SER A 268 -16.60 -7.62 2.20
N SER A 269 -16.82 -8.40 3.26
CA SER A 269 -16.58 -7.97 4.64
C SER A 269 -15.10 -7.66 4.91
N LYS A 270 -14.18 -8.51 4.45
CA LYS A 270 -12.73 -8.26 4.55
C LYS A 270 -12.32 -6.99 3.83
N GLN A 271 -12.86 -6.74 2.64
CA GLN A 271 -12.56 -5.53 1.87
C GLN A 271 -13.09 -4.29 2.60
N ARG A 272 -14.31 -4.32 3.12
CA ARG A 272 -14.91 -3.25 3.92
C ARG A 272 -14.07 -2.92 5.15
N ILE A 273 -13.69 -3.94 5.94
CA ILE A 273 -12.87 -3.77 7.15
C ILE A 273 -11.49 -3.21 6.80
N ARG A 274 -10.82 -3.73 5.76
CA ARG A 274 -9.52 -3.22 5.31
C ARG A 274 -9.62 -1.76 4.87
N HIS A 275 -10.66 -1.40 4.11
CA HIS A 275 -10.88 -0.01 3.68
C HIS A 275 -11.04 0.92 4.90
N LYS A 276 -11.90 0.53 5.84
CA LYS A 276 -12.11 1.28 7.08
C LYS A 276 -10.83 1.46 7.90
N ARG A 277 -10.01 0.41 8.02
CA ARG A 277 -8.69 0.49 8.70
C ARG A 277 -7.75 1.47 8.00
N ILE A 278 -7.69 1.44 6.66
CA ILE A 278 -6.87 2.37 5.87
C ILE A 278 -7.34 3.82 6.07
N GLU A 279 -8.63 4.07 6.00
CA GLU A 279 -9.20 5.41 6.20
C GLU A 279 -8.96 5.92 7.63
N THR A 280 -9.14 5.08 8.65
CA THR A 280 -8.82 5.42 10.03
C THR A 280 -7.34 5.77 10.20
N ALA A 281 -6.43 4.94 9.67
CA ALA A 281 -5.00 5.21 9.73
C ALA A 281 -4.60 6.51 9.01
N LYS A 282 -5.22 6.82 7.86
CA LYS A 282 -5.02 8.10 7.16
C LYS A 282 -5.50 9.28 7.99
N ALA A 283 -6.67 9.17 8.61
CA ALA A 283 -7.24 10.22 9.46
C ALA A 283 -6.35 10.47 10.70
N GLU A 284 -5.90 9.42 11.38
CA GLU A 284 -4.98 9.51 12.52
C GLU A 284 -3.64 10.15 12.12
N HIS A 285 -3.06 9.74 10.99
CA HIS A 285 -1.84 10.33 10.47
C HIS A 285 -2.02 11.81 10.12
N ALA A 286 -3.16 12.18 9.50
CA ALA A 286 -3.47 13.58 9.20
C ALA A 286 -3.63 14.41 10.49
N LYS A 287 -4.32 13.88 11.51
CA LYS A 287 -4.46 14.48 12.83
C LYS A 287 -3.10 14.72 13.47
N HIS A 288 -2.24 13.70 13.52
CA HIS A 288 -0.90 13.81 14.10
C HIS A 288 -0.06 14.87 13.38
N ARG A 289 -0.10 14.92 12.04
CA ARG A 289 0.60 15.96 11.26
C ARG A 289 0.08 17.37 11.59
N PHE A 290 -1.23 17.51 11.76
CA PHE A 290 -1.84 18.79 12.14
C PHE A 290 -1.39 19.23 13.53
N GLU A 291 -1.48 18.35 14.51
CA GLU A 291 -1.04 18.61 15.91
C GLU A 291 0.45 18.97 15.98
N PHE A 292 1.29 18.23 15.27
CA PHE A 292 2.73 18.53 15.16
C PHE A 292 3.00 19.91 14.55
N ARG A 293 2.25 20.27 13.49
CA ARG A 293 2.36 21.60 12.88
C ARG A 293 1.95 22.71 13.84
N GLN A 294 0.84 22.51 14.58
CA GLN A 294 0.37 23.50 15.55
C GLN A 294 1.40 23.68 16.69
N ALA A 295 1.90 22.59 17.24
CA ALA A 295 2.92 22.63 18.28
C ALA A 295 4.19 23.35 17.82
N ARG A 296 4.63 23.13 16.55
CA ARG A 296 5.74 23.84 15.96
C ARG A 296 5.49 25.33 15.84
N LEU A 297 4.33 25.76 15.34
CA LEU A 297 3.97 27.16 15.23
C LEU A 297 3.95 27.88 16.56
N VAL A 298 3.34 27.26 17.59
CA VAL A 298 3.34 27.80 18.95
C VAL A 298 4.76 27.98 19.49
N ARG A 299 5.64 27.01 19.27
CA ARG A 299 7.05 27.08 19.68
C ARG A 299 7.79 28.20 18.97
N GLU A 300 7.64 28.31 17.64
CA GLU A 300 8.24 29.39 16.85
C GLU A 300 7.77 30.78 17.29
N GLU A 301 6.49 30.93 17.64
CA GLU A 301 5.96 32.18 18.17
C GLU A 301 6.53 32.50 19.57
N ALA A 302 6.63 31.51 20.44
CA ALA A 302 7.23 31.67 21.75
C ALA A 302 8.71 32.08 21.65
N GLU A 303 9.47 31.45 20.77
CA GLU A 303 10.85 31.80 20.51
C GLU A 303 11.00 33.22 19.94
N LYS A 304 10.12 33.62 19.00
CA LYS A 304 10.11 34.99 18.46
C LYS A 304 9.80 36.03 19.56
N LYS A 305 8.83 35.73 20.44
CA LYS A 305 8.50 36.60 21.60
C LYS A 305 9.69 36.69 22.57
N ALA A 306 10.30 35.56 22.91
CA ALA A 306 11.47 35.52 23.79
C ALA A 306 12.67 36.32 23.21
N ARG A 307 12.98 36.15 21.93
CA ARG A 307 14.03 36.94 21.24
C ARG A 307 13.71 38.45 21.24
N ARG A 308 12.45 38.83 21.00
CA ARG A 308 12.03 40.22 21.06
C ARG A 308 12.19 40.80 22.46
N GLN A 309 11.78 40.07 23.51
CA GLN A 309 11.95 40.50 24.91
C GLN A 309 13.42 40.62 25.30
N ALA A 310 14.26 39.66 24.93
CA ALA A 310 15.70 39.69 25.18
C ALA A 310 16.36 40.92 24.52
N ARG A 311 15.95 41.23 23.28
CA ARG A 311 16.46 42.42 22.56
C ARG A 311 16.03 43.72 23.21
N LEU A 312 14.78 43.81 23.71
CA LEU A 312 14.28 44.98 24.44
C LEU A 312 15.01 45.13 25.80
N ALA A 313 15.25 44.04 26.53
CA ALA A 313 16.01 44.05 27.76
C ALA A 313 17.47 44.52 27.55
N GLN A 314 18.12 44.03 26.49
CA GLN A 314 19.46 44.51 26.13
C GLN A 314 19.52 46.01 25.76
N GLN A 315 18.48 46.53 25.08
CA GLN A 315 18.37 47.96 24.78
C GLN A 315 18.14 48.80 26.06
N GLN A 316 17.38 48.30 27.00
CA GLN A 316 17.13 48.95 28.28
C GLN A 316 18.40 48.97 29.16
N SER A 317 19.14 47.87 29.23
CA SER A 317 20.40 47.82 29.96
C SER A 317 21.47 48.73 29.35
N ALA A 318 21.55 48.77 28.01
CA ALA A 318 22.48 49.70 27.32
C ALA A 318 22.10 51.18 27.51
N SER A 319 20.83 51.49 27.76
CA SER A 319 20.39 52.87 28.06
C SER A 319 20.60 53.26 29.52
N SER A 320 20.64 52.28 30.46
CA SER A 320 20.93 52.54 31.89
C SER A 320 22.41 52.77 32.17
N ASP A 321 23.32 52.19 31.38
CA ASP A 321 24.78 52.40 31.50
C ASP A 321 25.25 53.70 30.87
N ALA A 322 24.41 54.41 30.11
CA ALA A 322 24.71 55.70 29.48
C ALA A 322 24.40 56.94 30.35
N THR A 323 23.99 56.79 31.63
CA THR A 323 23.69 57.88 32.49
C THR A 323 24.87 58.33 33.35
N GLY A 324 26.03 58.45 32.74
CA GLY A 324 27.25 58.91 33.42
C GLY A 324 28.11 59.85 32.57
N THR A 325 27.53 60.86 31.88
CA THR A 325 28.26 62.10 31.51
C THR A 325 27.28 63.04 30.80
N GLN A 326 26.91 64.13 31.47
CA GLN A 326 26.14 65.21 30.83
C GLN A 326 27.04 65.98 29.87
N THR A 327 26.95 65.70 28.59
CA THR A 327 27.25 66.65 27.51
C THR A 327 26.00 66.74 26.61
N ALA A 328 25.57 67.97 26.30
CA ALA A 328 24.36 68.28 25.52
C ALA A 328 24.26 67.41 24.24
N PRO A 329 23.09 66.86 23.87
CA PRO A 329 23.00 65.94 22.77
C PRO A 329 23.19 66.65 21.46
N VAL A 330 24.30 66.47 20.80
CA VAL A 330 24.41 66.62 19.37
C VAL A 330 23.44 65.59 18.77
N ALA A 331 22.38 66.03 18.13
CA ALA A 331 21.37 65.15 17.53
C ALA A 331 22.06 64.18 16.58
N ASP A 332 22.12 62.92 16.98
CA ASP A 332 22.79 61.85 16.22
C ASP A 332 22.15 61.77 14.83
N LEU A 333 22.93 62.04 13.79
CA LEU A 333 22.52 61.98 12.36
C LEU A 333 21.86 60.63 12.03
N ARG A 334 22.18 59.60 12.78
CA ARG A 334 21.58 58.26 12.65
C ARG A 334 20.14 58.23 13.16
N SER A 335 19.86 58.87 14.29
CA SER A 335 18.49 58.97 14.85
C SER A 335 17.59 59.80 13.95
N LEU A 336 18.10 60.87 13.35
CA LEU A 336 17.35 61.74 12.41
C LEU A 336 17.09 61.00 11.08
N ARG A 337 17.99 60.18 10.57
CA ARG A 337 17.75 59.31 9.41
C ARG A 337 16.68 58.26 9.68
N ILE A 338 16.67 57.68 10.88
CA ILE A 338 15.65 56.70 11.29
C ILE A 338 14.28 57.43 11.37
N ALA A 339 14.20 58.63 11.93
CA ALA A 339 12.98 59.43 11.98
C ALA A 339 12.45 59.81 10.59
N GLN A 340 13.32 60.21 9.66
CA GLN A 340 12.94 60.47 8.26
C GLN A 340 12.40 59.21 7.57
N THR A 341 13.04 58.03 7.78
CA THR A 341 12.61 56.79 7.18
C THR A 341 11.23 56.34 7.73
N ALA A 342 11.01 56.52 9.02
CA ALA A 342 9.71 56.26 9.67
C ALA A 342 8.61 57.20 9.14
N ALA A 343 8.92 58.47 8.97
CA ALA A 343 7.96 59.46 8.40
C ALA A 343 7.62 59.11 6.92
N LYS A 344 8.60 58.72 6.10
CA LYS A 344 8.38 58.25 4.74
C LYS A 344 7.49 57.01 4.70
N ALA A 345 7.66 56.07 5.62
CA ALA A 345 6.81 54.88 5.73
C ALA A 345 5.38 55.23 6.14
N ALA A 346 5.19 56.23 7.02
CA ALA A 346 3.89 56.70 7.44
C ALA A 346 3.10 57.33 6.27
N VAL A 347 3.75 58.17 5.45
CA VAL A 347 3.17 58.76 4.23
C VAL A 347 2.72 57.68 3.26
N ARG A 348 3.60 56.71 2.93
CA ARG A 348 3.24 55.59 2.05
C ARG A 348 2.09 54.74 2.58
N LYS A 349 1.99 54.58 3.90
CA LYS A 349 0.87 53.86 4.53
C LYS A 349 -0.43 54.65 4.38
N ALA A 350 -0.43 55.95 4.63
CA ALA A 350 -1.60 56.83 4.47
C ALA A 350 -2.06 56.90 3.01
N GLU A 351 -1.16 57.05 2.05
CA GLU A 351 -1.45 57.01 0.60
C GLU A 351 -2.12 55.70 0.19
N LYS A 352 -1.59 54.57 0.69
CA LYS A 352 -2.14 53.23 0.37
C LYS A 352 -3.53 53.04 0.95
N VAL A 353 -3.80 53.57 2.16
CA VAL A 353 -5.11 53.49 2.82
C VAL A 353 -6.10 54.38 2.04
N LEU A 354 -5.73 55.62 1.70
CA LEU A 354 -6.56 56.52 0.92
C LEU A 354 -6.88 55.96 -0.47
N ALA A 355 -5.89 55.44 -1.20
CA ALA A 355 -6.09 54.81 -2.50
C ALA A 355 -7.01 53.58 -2.43
N ARG A 356 -6.96 52.83 -1.33
CA ARG A 356 -7.83 51.68 -1.13
C ARG A 356 -9.27 52.08 -0.81
N ALA A 357 -9.44 53.12 -0.01
CA ALA A 357 -10.77 53.69 0.30
C ALA A 357 -11.43 54.30 -0.95
N ALA A 358 -10.67 55.05 -1.72
CA ALA A 358 -11.16 55.66 -2.99
C ALA A 358 -11.52 54.61 -4.05
N ALA A 359 -10.84 53.43 -4.02
CA ALA A 359 -11.17 52.31 -4.92
C ALA A 359 -12.43 51.52 -4.46
N GLN A 360 -12.76 51.56 -3.17
CA GLN A 360 -13.94 50.88 -2.63
C GLN A 360 -15.21 51.70 -2.73
N ASP A 361 -15.13 53.02 -2.59
CA ASP A 361 -16.26 53.92 -2.75
C ASP A 361 -15.83 55.25 -3.43
N PRO A 362 -15.89 55.33 -4.77
CA PRO A 362 -15.43 56.49 -5.53
C PRO A 362 -16.25 57.76 -5.33
N GLN A 363 -17.43 57.66 -4.73
CA GLN A 363 -18.33 58.81 -4.55
C GLN A 363 -18.30 59.39 -3.12
N GLN A 364 -17.65 58.70 -2.19
CA GLN A 364 -17.53 59.14 -0.79
C GLN A 364 -16.31 60.06 -0.63
N ARG A 365 -16.48 61.23 0.02
CA ARG A 365 -15.36 62.07 0.45
C ARG A 365 -14.63 61.41 1.63
N HIS A 366 -13.31 61.35 1.52
CA HIS A 366 -12.46 60.75 2.53
C HIS A 366 -11.64 61.80 3.32
N ASP A 367 -12.31 62.90 3.73
CA ASP A 367 -11.70 64.10 4.34
C ASP A 367 -10.80 63.74 5.56
N ASP A 368 -11.17 62.75 6.36
CA ASP A 368 -10.33 62.28 7.49
C ASP A 368 -9.03 61.60 7.04
N LEU A 369 -9.07 60.82 5.97
CA LEU A 369 -7.88 60.13 5.43
C LEU A 369 -6.96 61.09 4.69
N GLU A 370 -7.53 62.10 4.02
CA GLU A 370 -6.79 63.20 3.38
C GLU A 370 -6.08 64.04 4.45
N THR A 371 -6.74 64.33 5.56
CA THR A 371 -6.15 65.04 6.72
C THR A 371 -5.01 64.26 7.34
N GLN A 372 -5.18 62.93 7.48
CA GLN A 372 -4.10 62.04 7.95
C GLN A 372 -2.90 62.02 7.00
N LEU A 373 -3.13 62.01 5.71
CA LEU A 373 -2.08 62.09 4.70
C LEU A 373 -1.34 63.42 4.77
N ALA A 374 -2.07 64.53 4.86
CA ALA A 374 -1.49 65.89 4.98
C ALA A 374 -0.62 66.00 6.23
N THR A 375 -1.10 65.50 7.39
CA THR A 375 -0.33 65.48 8.64
C THR A 375 0.91 64.58 8.54
N ALA A 376 0.84 63.45 7.86
CA ALA A 376 2.01 62.58 7.63
C ALA A 376 3.06 63.24 6.72
N GLN A 377 2.61 64.01 5.69
CA GLN A 377 3.46 64.76 4.80
C GLN A 377 4.17 65.94 5.51
N GLU A 378 3.46 66.66 6.40
CA GLU A 378 4.06 67.70 7.24
C GLU A 378 5.14 67.14 8.16
N ASN A 379 4.85 66.02 8.84
CA ASN A 379 5.81 65.34 9.67
C ASN A 379 7.05 64.89 8.88
N LEU A 380 6.87 64.49 7.63
CA LEU A 380 8.02 64.14 6.77
C LEU A 380 8.86 65.37 6.43
N LYS A 381 8.22 66.47 6.05
CA LYS A 381 8.92 67.74 5.77
C LYS A 381 9.70 68.24 6.99
N ALA A 382 9.11 68.15 8.21
CA ALA A 382 9.78 68.52 9.44
C ALA A 382 10.98 67.59 9.77
N ALA A 383 10.86 66.31 9.50
CA ALA A 383 11.96 65.34 9.69
C ALA A 383 13.09 65.56 8.68
N GLU A 384 12.77 65.92 7.44
CA GLU A 384 13.73 66.26 6.39
C GLU A 384 14.46 67.55 6.69
N ALA A 385 13.78 68.59 7.14
CA ALA A 385 14.39 69.85 7.56
C ALA A 385 15.38 69.65 8.69
N ARG A 386 15.00 68.93 9.76
CA ARG A 386 15.88 68.61 10.89
C ARG A 386 17.15 67.82 10.47
N LEU A 387 16.98 66.91 9.53
CA LEU A 387 18.11 66.14 9.03
C LEU A 387 19.05 67.00 8.17
N ALA A 388 18.48 67.95 7.37
CA ALA A 388 19.26 68.90 6.58
C ALA A 388 20.06 69.89 7.44
N GLU A 389 19.40 70.45 8.50
CA GLU A 389 20.06 71.29 9.49
C GLU A 389 21.20 70.59 10.20
N ALA A 390 20.96 69.34 10.63
CA ALA A 390 22.01 68.54 11.33
C ALA A 390 23.18 68.18 10.40
N ARG A 391 22.93 67.99 9.10
CA ARG A 391 23.99 67.80 8.09
C ARG A 391 24.81 69.08 7.88
N ALA A 392 24.15 70.22 7.67
CA ALA A 392 24.82 71.48 7.51
C ALA A 392 25.67 71.87 8.74
N ALA A 393 25.14 71.56 9.96
CA ALA A 393 25.90 71.76 11.21
C ALA A 393 27.12 70.82 11.35
N SER A 394 27.04 69.64 10.78
CA SER A 394 28.17 68.66 10.78
C SER A 394 29.26 69.03 9.76
N GLU A 395 28.85 69.57 8.58
CA GLU A 395 29.80 70.02 7.56
C GLU A 395 30.50 71.32 7.95
N GLN A 396 29.89 72.19 8.76
CA GLN A 396 30.54 73.38 9.31
C GLN A 396 31.56 73.08 10.43
N LYS A 397 31.46 71.89 11.06
CA LYS A 397 32.43 71.43 12.06
C LYS A 397 33.61 70.68 11.47
N GLU A 398 33.55 70.26 10.21
CA GLU A 398 34.66 69.56 9.50
C GLU A 398 35.47 70.52 8.54
N ALA A 399 35.11 71.78 8.46
CA ALA A 399 35.94 72.73 7.73
C ALA A 399 37.15 73.19 8.60
N PRO A 400 38.39 73.15 8.04
CA PRO A 400 39.63 73.35 8.77
C PRO A 400 39.82 74.80 9.27
#